data_eb3eddf314df58c2f2b9a52ee9d75ae6
#
_entry.id   eb3eddf314df58c2f2b9a52ee9d75ae6
#
_cell.length_a   1.000
_cell.length_b   1.000
_cell.length_c   1.000
_cell.angle_alpha   90.00
_cell.angle_beta   90.00
_cell.angle_gamma   90.00
#
_symmetry.space_group_name_H-M   'P 1'
#
loop_
_entity.id
_entity.type
_entity.pdbx_description
1 polymer ?
#
loop_
_entity_poly.entity_id
_entity_poly.type
_entity_poly.pdbx_seq_one_letter_code
_entity_poly.pdbx_strand_id
1 'polypeptide(L)'
;MWSFLRPEPHRPLLPKEQIDPTYKRLRVQVFIGIFIGYAGYYLVRKNFALAMPYLVEMGFDKGLLGVAISANAIAYGLSKFLMGGVSDRSSARKFLPLGLTLSALTTLILGTRAGLSSVVSMFILQFLIGWFQGMGWPPSGRVMTHWFSQHERGTKMSIWNVAHNVGGALIGPMAAVGMAWFGSWQAGTFWFPAIVALGIVVIAYLLIRDTPQSCGLPPIEQYRNDYPPNYSAQSEVELTAKEIFFKYVLSNKILWYIAIANAFIYLVRYGVLDWAPTYLKEVKGYDIKEIGWAYFSYEFAAIPGTIFCGWLSDKVFKGRRAITTMIYMVAVAIFVFVYWEFSKTPLMDSICLIAIGFLIY
;
A
#
# COMPACT_ATOMS: atom_id res chain seq x y z
N MET A 1 13.48 -2.46 22.78
CA MET A 1 12.21 -2.02 22.19
C MET A 1 11.66 -0.83 22.98
N TRP A 2 11.24 0.25 22.33
CA TRP A 2 10.76 1.45 23.00
C TRP A 2 9.49 1.15 23.78
N SER A 3 9.44 1.56 25.06
CA SER A 3 8.29 1.30 25.95
C SER A 3 6.95 1.76 25.36
N PHE A 4 6.98 2.84 24.57
CA PHE A 4 5.82 3.40 23.87
C PHE A 4 5.17 2.41 22.87
N LEU A 5 5.96 1.59 22.18
CA LEU A 5 5.46 0.67 21.15
C LEU A 5 5.03 -0.70 21.69
N ARG A 6 5.12 -0.95 22.97
CA ARG A 6 4.70 -2.25 23.54
C ARG A 6 3.24 -2.55 23.21
N PRO A 7 2.90 -3.81 22.91
CA PRO A 7 1.52 -4.25 22.74
C PRO A 7 0.67 -3.90 23.98
N GLU A 8 -0.61 -3.64 23.75
CA GLU A 8 -1.54 -3.41 24.86
C GLU A 8 -1.71 -4.70 25.67
N PRO A 9 -1.69 -4.63 27.03
CA PRO A 9 -1.87 -5.80 27.87
C PRO A 9 -3.28 -6.38 27.70
N HIS A 10 -3.39 -7.68 27.93
CA HIS A 10 -4.67 -8.38 27.94
C HIS A 10 -5.52 -7.87 29.12
N ARG A 11 -6.81 -7.70 28.89
CA ARG A 11 -7.79 -7.31 29.91
C ARG A 11 -8.60 -8.52 30.35
N PRO A 12 -9.17 -8.51 31.58
CA PRO A 12 -10.14 -9.53 32.00
C PRO A 12 -11.28 -9.64 30.98
N LEU A 13 -11.79 -10.86 30.79
CA LEU A 13 -12.91 -11.10 29.86
C LEU A 13 -14.15 -10.32 30.29
N LEU A 14 -14.81 -9.74 29.31
CA LEU A 14 -16.10 -9.09 29.48
C LEU A 14 -17.18 -10.12 29.89
N PRO A 15 -18.27 -9.69 30.52
CA PRO A 15 -19.46 -10.53 30.75
C PRO A 15 -19.95 -11.14 29.44
N LYS A 16 -20.42 -12.40 29.48
CA LYS A 16 -20.84 -13.16 28.28
C LYS A 16 -21.81 -12.40 27.38
N GLU A 17 -22.75 -11.65 27.97
CA GLU A 17 -23.74 -10.84 27.25
C GLU A 17 -23.15 -9.70 26.42
N GLN A 18 -21.99 -9.17 26.84
CA GLN A 18 -21.32 -8.04 26.18
C GLN A 18 -20.30 -8.48 25.12
N ILE A 19 -19.90 -9.76 25.11
CA ILE A 19 -18.86 -10.25 24.20
C ILE A 19 -19.31 -10.09 22.73
N ASP A 20 -20.46 -10.66 22.36
CA ASP A 20 -20.90 -10.70 20.96
C ASP A 20 -21.15 -9.29 20.37
N PRO A 21 -21.89 -8.38 21.02
CA PRO A 21 -22.11 -7.04 20.49
C PRO A 21 -20.82 -6.23 20.41
N THR A 22 -19.91 -6.36 21.40
CA THR A 22 -18.63 -5.68 21.40
C THR A 22 -17.71 -6.22 20.30
N TYR A 23 -17.67 -7.53 20.11
CA TYR A 23 -16.89 -8.18 19.07
C TYR A 23 -17.30 -7.72 17.67
N LYS A 24 -18.61 -7.74 17.37
CA LYS A 24 -19.17 -7.30 16.07
C LYS A 24 -18.80 -5.84 15.78
N ARG A 25 -18.98 -4.95 16.76
CA ARG A 25 -18.66 -3.53 16.63
C ARG A 25 -17.16 -3.31 16.41
N LEU A 26 -16.30 -3.90 17.25
CA LEU A 26 -14.86 -3.68 17.18
C LEU A 26 -14.23 -4.27 15.91
N ARG A 27 -14.73 -5.39 15.40
CA ARG A 27 -14.26 -5.97 14.12
C ARG A 27 -14.46 -5.00 12.95
N VAL A 28 -15.63 -4.38 12.87
CA VAL A 28 -15.90 -3.37 11.82
C VAL A 28 -15.04 -2.15 12.03
N GLN A 29 -14.97 -1.64 13.26
CA GLN A 29 -14.16 -0.47 13.62
C GLN A 29 -12.68 -0.68 13.27
N VAL A 30 -12.10 -1.80 13.66
CA VAL A 30 -10.70 -2.12 13.43
C VAL A 30 -10.42 -2.33 11.95
N PHE A 31 -11.33 -2.99 11.22
CA PHE A 31 -11.22 -3.16 9.78
C PHE A 31 -11.17 -1.82 9.05
N ILE A 32 -12.10 -0.91 9.37
CA ILE A 32 -12.12 0.45 8.83
C ILE A 32 -10.82 1.20 9.20
N GLY A 33 -10.35 1.04 10.45
CA GLY A 33 -9.12 1.68 10.93
C GLY A 33 -7.89 1.28 10.12
N ILE A 34 -7.68 -0.03 9.89
CA ILE A 34 -6.54 -0.50 9.08
C ILE A 34 -6.73 -0.20 7.59
N PHE A 35 -7.96 -0.17 7.08
CA PHE A 35 -8.25 0.20 5.70
C PHE A 35 -7.91 1.66 5.43
N ILE A 36 -8.48 2.59 6.20
CA ILE A 36 -8.23 4.04 6.06
C ILE A 36 -6.76 4.36 6.37
N GLY A 37 -6.19 3.75 7.41
CA GLY A 37 -4.79 3.92 7.76
C GLY A 37 -3.86 3.51 6.62
N TYR A 38 -4.11 2.36 5.99
CA TYR A 38 -3.29 1.89 4.86
C TYR A 38 -3.51 2.70 3.59
N ALA A 39 -4.75 3.15 3.31
CA ALA A 39 -5.02 4.11 2.23
C ALA A 39 -4.23 5.42 2.43
N GLY A 40 -4.13 5.90 3.67
CA GLY A 40 -3.34 7.09 4.03
C GLY A 40 -1.86 6.99 3.63
N TYR A 41 -1.24 5.81 3.74
CA TYR A 41 0.13 5.60 3.27
C TYR A 41 0.29 5.88 1.77
N TYR A 42 -0.72 5.54 0.98
CA TYR A 42 -0.67 5.76 -0.46
C TYR A 42 -0.89 7.21 -0.86
N LEU A 43 -1.53 8.03 -0.03
CA LEU A 43 -1.63 9.48 -0.26
C LEU A 43 -0.26 10.19 -0.23
N VAL A 44 0.76 9.61 0.42
CA VAL A 44 2.10 10.20 0.55
C VAL A 44 3.20 9.34 -0.07
N ARG A 45 2.83 8.38 -0.93
CA ARG A 45 3.78 7.42 -1.50
C ARG A 45 4.30 7.82 -2.88
N LYS A 46 3.42 8.26 -3.77
CA LYS A 46 3.70 8.46 -5.20
C LYS A 46 3.70 9.92 -5.62
N ASN A 47 3.69 10.82 -4.67
CA ASN A 47 3.67 12.27 -4.87
C ASN A 47 4.85 12.77 -5.71
N PHE A 48 6.04 12.16 -5.53
CA PHE A 48 7.23 12.54 -6.27
C PHE A 48 7.11 12.27 -7.78
N ALA A 49 6.42 11.18 -8.16
CA ALA A 49 6.16 10.88 -9.58
C ALA A 49 5.29 11.98 -10.22
N LEU A 50 4.29 12.50 -9.50
CA LEU A 50 3.48 13.63 -9.97
C LEU A 50 4.26 14.96 -10.00
N ALA A 51 5.29 15.09 -9.16
CA ALA A 51 6.15 16.27 -9.12
C ALA A 51 7.24 16.25 -10.20
N MET A 52 7.60 15.09 -10.74
CA MET A 52 8.71 14.96 -11.71
C MET A 52 8.61 15.92 -12.90
N PRO A 53 7.47 16.10 -13.58
CA PRO A 53 7.38 17.05 -14.69
C PRO A 53 7.82 18.47 -14.31
N TYR A 54 7.43 18.94 -13.12
CA TYR A 54 7.80 20.26 -12.62
C TYR A 54 9.27 20.35 -12.24
N LEU A 55 9.85 19.28 -11.69
CA LEU A 55 11.27 19.22 -11.36
C LEU A 55 12.15 19.25 -12.62
N VAL A 56 11.71 18.59 -13.69
CA VAL A 56 12.38 18.66 -14.99
C VAL A 56 12.30 20.08 -15.57
N GLU A 57 11.15 20.76 -15.49
CA GLU A 57 10.98 22.17 -15.89
C GLU A 57 11.90 23.12 -15.06
N MET A 58 12.21 22.76 -13.81
CA MET A 58 13.15 23.48 -12.95
C MET A 58 14.63 23.20 -13.32
N GLY A 59 14.91 22.33 -14.28
CA GLY A 59 16.25 22.03 -14.77
C GLY A 59 16.92 20.80 -14.14
N PHE A 60 16.22 19.99 -13.35
CA PHE A 60 16.78 18.74 -12.84
C PHE A 60 16.83 17.67 -13.93
N ASP A 61 17.95 16.91 -13.95
CA ASP A 61 18.10 15.79 -14.88
C ASP A 61 17.17 14.62 -14.54
N LYS A 62 16.46 14.09 -15.55
CA LYS A 62 15.49 13.01 -15.41
C LYS A 62 16.10 11.72 -14.87
N GLY A 63 17.30 11.38 -15.32
CA GLY A 63 17.98 10.17 -14.87
C GLY A 63 18.27 10.24 -13.37
N LEU A 64 18.73 11.39 -12.89
CA LEU A 64 19.00 11.62 -11.47
C LEU A 64 17.70 11.64 -10.64
N LEU A 65 16.60 12.20 -11.16
CA LEU A 65 15.29 12.11 -10.52
C LEU A 65 14.79 10.65 -10.46
N GLY A 66 15.06 9.85 -11.50
CA GLY A 66 14.79 8.41 -11.51
C GLY A 66 15.57 7.67 -10.43
N VAL A 67 16.83 8.06 -10.16
CA VAL A 67 17.61 7.53 -9.04
C VAL A 67 16.95 7.89 -7.70
N ALA A 68 16.48 9.14 -7.54
CA ALA A 68 15.78 9.55 -6.32
C ALA A 68 14.49 8.76 -6.09
N ILE A 69 13.68 8.51 -7.13
CA ILE A 69 12.49 7.63 -7.03
C ILE A 69 12.88 6.21 -6.62
N SER A 70 13.96 5.67 -7.19
CA SER A 70 14.43 4.31 -6.88
C SER A 70 14.80 4.14 -5.41
N ALA A 71 15.28 5.20 -4.75
CA ALA A 71 15.56 5.20 -3.31
C ALA A 71 14.33 4.81 -2.48
N ASN A 72 13.14 5.30 -2.86
CA ASN A 72 11.89 4.94 -2.19
C ASN A 72 11.59 3.44 -2.30
N ALA A 73 11.73 2.86 -3.50
CA ALA A 73 11.44 1.45 -3.74
C ALA A 73 12.43 0.54 -2.98
N ILE A 74 13.73 0.87 -3.00
CA ILE A 74 14.78 0.13 -2.29
C ILE A 74 14.54 0.18 -0.78
N ALA A 75 14.33 1.38 -0.24
CA ALA A 75 14.09 1.58 1.19
C ALA A 75 12.81 0.85 1.65
N TYR A 76 11.75 0.91 0.85
CA TYR A 76 10.50 0.19 1.15
C TYR A 76 10.69 -1.31 1.21
N GLY A 77 11.42 -1.91 0.25
CA GLY A 77 11.71 -3.34 0.22
C GLY A 77 12.49 -3.78 1.47
N LEU A 78 13.58 -3.07 1.79
CA LEU A 78 14.40 -3.35 2.97
C LEU A 78 13.62 -3.15 4.27
N SER A 79 12.91 -2.04 4.37
CA SER A 79 12.11 -1.71 5.57
C SER A 79 11.01 -2.72 5.80
N LYS A 80 10.26 -3.11 4.77
CA LYS A 80 9.16 -4.08 4.90
C LYS A 80 9.63 -5.41 5.47
N PHE A 81 10.82 -5.85 5.08
CA PHE A 81 11.43 -7.04 5.61
C PHE A 81 11.80 -6.91 7.11
N LEU A 82 12.47 -5.81 7.48
CA LEU A 82 12.89 -5.57 8.86
C LEU A 82 11.71 -5.22 9.78
N MET A 83 10.79 -4.39 9.30
CA MET A 83 9.63 -3.93 10.08
C MET A 83 8.60 -5.02 10.34
N GLY A 84 8.63 -6.14 9.61
CA GLY A 84 7.84 -7.33 9.93
C GLY A 84 8.11 -7.82 11.36
N GLY A 85 9.37 -8.12 11.67
CA GLY A 85 9.75 -8.60 13.00
C GLY A 85 9.59 -7.56 14.12
N VAL A 86 9.72 -6.26 13.80
CA VAL A 86 9.44 -5.18 14.77
C VAL A 86 7.95 -5.04 15.02
N SER A 87 7.13 -5.12 13.97
CA SER A 87 5.67 -5.04 14.04
C SER A 87 5.07 -6.16 14.90
N ASP A 88 5.57 -7.39 14.77
CA ASP A 88 5.08 -8.55 15.53
C ASP A 88 5.22 -8.36 17.04
N ARG A 89 6.18 -7.55 17.47
CA ARG A 89 6.45 -7.23 18.87
C ARG A 89 5.92 -5.85 19.29
N SER A 90 5.20 -5.16 18.42
CA SER A 90 4.72 -3.78 18.63
C SER A 90 3.21 -3.72 18.65
N SER A 91 2.66 -2.69 19.32
CA SER A 91 1.25 -2.33 19.19
C SER A 91 0.93 -1.87 17.77
N ALA A 92 0.05 -2.58 17.07
CA ALA A 92 -0.41 -2.21 15.74
C ALA A 92 -1.10 -0.84 15.74
N ARG A 93 -1.85 -0.54 16.83
CA ARG A 93 -2.53 0.74 17.07
C ARG A 93 -1.59 1.92 17.06
N LYS A 94 -0.34 1.73 17.50
CA LYS A 94 0.68 2.78 17.58
C LYS A 94 1.64 2.74 16.41
N PHE A 95 2.03 1.55 15.99
CA PHE A 95 3.07 1.35 14.97
C PHE A 95 2.64 1.82 13.58
N LEU A 96 1.41 1.47 13.16
CA LEU A 96 0.89 1.89 11.86
C LEU A 96 0.73 3.44 11.78
N PRO A 97 0.07 4.12 12.74
CA PRO A 97 -0.01 5.57 12.73
C PRO A 97 1.36 6.26 12.84
N LEU A 98 2.31 5.71 13.59
CA LEU A 98 3.66 6.27 13.70
C LEU A 98 4.36 6.28 12.33
N GLY A 99 4.35 5.17 11.60
CA GLY A 99 4.95 5.10 10.26
C GLY A 99 4.28 6.06 9.27
N LEU A 100 2.95 6.20 9.34
CA LEU A 100 2.22 7.16 8.51
C LEU A 100 2.57 8.60 8.88
N THR A 101 2.68 8.93 10.17
CA THR A 101 3.12 10.25 10.65
C THR A 101 4.49 10.60 10.10
N LEU A 102 5.46 9.70 10.25
CA LEU A 102 6.83 9.93 9.79
C LEU A 102 6.89 10.07 8.25
N SER A 103 6.13 9.25 7.51
CA SER A 103 5.99 9.39 6.05
C SER A 103 5.41 10.75 5.66
N ALA A 104 4.33 11.19 6.31
CA ALA A 104 3.67 12.45 6.03
C ALA A 104 4.57 13.66 6.35
N LEU A 105 5.23 13.66 7.51
CA LEU A 105 6.17 14.72 7.88
C LEU A 105 7.35 14.80 6.91
N THR A 106 7.91 13.67 6.51
CA THR A 106 9.00 13.63 5.51
C THR A 106 8.51 14.15 4.15
N THR A 107 7.27 13.85 3.78
CA THR A 107 6.66 14.38 2.54
C THR A 107 6.44 15.90 2.62
N LEU A 108 6.05 16.43 3.78
CA LEU A 108 5.97 17.89 4.00
C LEU A 108 7.34 18.56 3.81
N ILE A 109 8.41 17.96 4.39
CA ILE A 109 9.78 18.46 4.25
C ILE A 109 10.22 18.40 2.77
N LEU A 110 9.90 17.30 2.07
CA LEU A 110 10.24 17.16 0.66
C LEU A 110 9.62 18.27 -0.21
N GLY A 111 8.39 18.70 0.08
CA GLY A 111 7.72 19.81 -0.63
C GLY A 111 8.30 21.19 -0.35
N THR A 112 9.26 21.35 0.56
CA THR A 112 9.90 22.64 0.85
C THR A 112 11.01 22.96 -0.15
N ARG A 113 11.42 24.23 -0.20
CA ARG A 113 12.61 24.64 -0.99
C ARG A 113 13.87 23.87 -0.59
N ALA A 114 14.06 23.61 0.70
CA ALA A 114 15.20 22.82 1.19
C ALA A 114 15.13 21.37 0.73
N GLY A 115 13.96 20.73 0.77
CA GLY A 115 13.75 19.37 0.30
C GLY A 115 14.00 19.19 -1.20
N LEU A 116 13.65 20.20 -1.99
CA LEU A 116 13.81 20.23 -3.45
C LEU A 116 15.09 20.93 -3.91
N SER A 117 16.02 21.26 -3.01
CA SER A 117 17.24 22.03 -3.35
C SER A 117 18.26 21.25 -4.17
N SER A 118 18.30 19.94 -4.04
CA SER A 118 19.25 19.06 -4.73
C SER A 118 18.70 17.64 -4.90
N VAL A 119 19.23 16.92 -5.88
CA VAL A 119 18.91 15.50 -6.07
C VAL A 119 19.28 14.66 -4.84
N VAL A 120 20.38 15.01 -4.16
CA VAL A 120 20.81 14.31 -2.93
C VAL A 120 19.77 14.47 -1.82
N SER A 121 19.26 15.68 -1.61
CA SER A 121 18.19 15.93 -0.63
C SER A 121 16.94 15.11 -0.99
N MET A 122 16.52 15.15 -2.25
CA MET A 122 15.38 14.38 -2.74
C MET A 122 15.58 12.86 -2.54
N PHE A 123 16.78 12.34 -2.85
CA PHE A 123 17.13 10.93 -2.65
C PHE A 123 17.00 10.51 -1.18
N ILE A 124 17.59 11.30 -0.26
CA ILE A 124 17.53 11.02 1.19
C ILE A 124 16.09 11.03 1.68
N LEU A 125 15.31 12.05 1.30
CA LEU A 125 13.92 12.16 1.74
C LEU A 125 13.04 11.06 1.13
N GLN A 126 13.25 10.70 -0.13
CA GLN A 126 12.58 9.56 -0.77
C GLN A 126 12.95 8.23 -0.09
N PHE A 127 14.21 8.05 0.29
CA PHE A 127 14.64 6.89 1.06
C PHE A 127 13.92 6.82 2.41
N LEU A 128 13.84 7.93 3.15
CA LEU A 128 13.14 7.99 4.43
C LEU A 128 11.63 7.72 4.28
N ILE A 129 10.98 8.31 3.26
CA ILE A 129 9.56 8.01 2.96
C ILE A 129 9.41 6.51 2.71
N GLY A 130 10.20 5.91 1.83
CA GLY A 130 10.16 4.48 1.54
C GLY A 130 10.38 3.62 2.80
N TRP A 131 11.30 4.03 3.66
CA TRP A 131 11.57 3.33 4.92
C TRP A 131 10.34 3.33 5.84
N PHE A 132 9.72 4.48 6.06
CA PHE A 132 8.53 4.59 6.91
C PHE A 132 7.30 3.92 6.27
N GLN A 133 7.21 3.88 4.95
CA GLN A 133 6.16 3.16 4.23
C GLN A 133 6.14 1.65 4.53
N GLY A 134 7.30 1.05 4.83
CA GLY A 134 7.40 -0.35 5.24
C GLY A 134 6.68 -0.68 6.55
N MET A 135 6.34 0.32 7.36
CA MET A 135 5.63 0.17 8.63
C MET A 135 4.11 -0.02 8.48
N GLY A 136 3.54 0.08 7.27
CA GLY A 136 2.08 0.04 7.06
C GLY A 136 1.50 -1.36 6.94
N TRP A 137 2.09 -2.23 6.13
CA TRP A 137 1.55 -3.56 5.82
C TRP A 137 1.65 -4.56 6.98
N PRO A 138 2.81 -4.72 7.66
CA PRO A 138 2.96 -5.73 8.71
C PRO A 138 1.95 -5.59 9.86
N PRO A 139 1.73 -4.40 10.45
CA PRO A 139 0.73 -4.27 11.51
C PRO A 139 -0.71 -4.51 11.02
N SER A 140 -1.03 -4.17 9.77
CA SER A 140 -2.33 -4.46 9.18
C SER A 140 -2.55 -5.97 9.03
N GLY A 141 -1.53 -6.71 8.56
CA GLY A 141 -1.57 -8.17 8.47
C GLY A 141 -1.75 -8.83 9.84
N ARG A 142 -1.03 -8.35 10.85
CA ARG A 142 -1.17 -8.83 12.23
C ARG A 142 -2.57 -8.59 12.79
N VAL A 143 -3.13 -7.41 12.62
CA VAL A 143 -4.52 -7.11 13.03
C VAL A 143 -5.49 -8.04 12.34
N MET A 144 -5.31 -8.29 11.03
CA MET A 144 -6.15 -9.23 10.28
C MET A 144 -6.10 -10.65 10.85
N THR A 145 -4.94 -11.12 11.28
CA THR A 145 -4.82 -12.47 11.87
C THR A 145 -5.49 -12.58 13.22
N HIS A 146 -5.48 -11.55 14.04
CA HIS A 146 -6.09 -11.58 15.38
C HIS A 146 -7.60 -11.32 15.38
N TRP A 147 -8.13 -10.54 14.42
CA TRP A 147 -9.53 -10.12 14.42
C TRP A 147 -10.43 -10.91 13.47
N PHE A 148 -9.84 -11.65 12.52
CA PHE A 148 -10.60 -12.39 11.50
C PHE A 148 -10.16 -13.85 11.45
N SER A 149 -11.16 -14.76 11.48
CA SER A 149 -10.93 -16.20 11.47
C SER A 149 -10.36 -16.68 10.13
N GLN A 150 -9.78 -17.87 10.12
CA GLN A 150 -9.09 -18.41 8.96
C GLN A 150 -10.01 -18.51 7.73
N HIS A 151 -11.27 -18.93 7.91
CA HIS A 151 -12.24 -19.09 6.82
C HIS A 151 -12.66 -17.76 6.18
N GLU A 152 -12.70 -16.65 6.91
CA GLU A 152 -13.11 -15.34 6.39
C GLU A 152 -11.93 -14.42 6.02
N ARG A 153 -10.73 -14.74 6.49
CA ARG A 153 -9.53 -13.90 6.36
C ARG A 153 -9.16 -13.61 4.91
N GLY A 154 -9.29 -14.60 4.03
CA GLY A 154 -9.01 -14.43 2.60
C GLY A 154 -9.84 -13.33 1.96
N THR A 155 -11.17 -13.40 2.13
CA THR A 155 -12.10 -12.38 1.61
C THR A 155 -11.86 -11.01 2.25
N LYS A 156 -11.65 -10.96 3.58
CA LYS A 156 -11.36 -9.70 4.28
C LYS A 156 -10.05 -9.07 3.82
N MET A 157 -9.02 -9.89 3.60
CA MET A 157 -7.73 -9.44 3.10
C MET A 157 -7.83 -8.88 1.68
N SER A 158 -8.62 -9.52 0.81
CA SER A 158 -8.85 -9.03 -0.57
C SER A 158 -9.55 -7.67 -0.56
N ILE A 159 -10.59 -7.50 0.26
CA ILE A 159 -11.28 -6.20 0.40
C ILE A 159 -10.33 -5.15 0.98
N TRP A 160 -9.58 -5.49 2.03
CA TRP A 160 -8.62 -4.57 2.63
C TRP A 160 -7.51 -4.16 1.63
N ASN A 161 -7.09 -5.08 0.78
CA ASN A 161 -6.05 -4.79 -0.21
C ASN A 161 -6.44 -3.68 -1.19
N VAL A 162 -7.74 -3.46 -1.43
CA VAL A 162 -8.26 -2.33 -2.23
C VAL A 162 -7.88 -0.96 -1.62
N ALA A 163 -7.57 -0.89 -0.32
CA ALA A 163 -7.20 0.35 0.35
C ALA A 163 -6.05 1.10 -0.35
N HIS A 164 -5.04 0.35 -0.86
CA HIS A 164 -3.92 0.98 -1.56
C HIS A 164 -4.33 1.61 -2.91
N ASN A 165 -5.27 1.01 -3.63
CA ASN A 165 -5.80 1.58 -4.87
C ASN A 165 -6.63 2.84 -4.59
N VAL A 166 -7.45 2.81 -3.52
CA VAL A 166 -8.23 3.99 -3.09
C VAL A 166 -7.28 5.15 -2.76
N GLY A 167 -6.26 4.90 -1.93
CA GLY A 167 -5.27 5.93 -1.59
C GLY A 167 -4.50 6.43 -2.81
N GLY A 168 -4.04 5.50 -3.68
CA GLY A 168 -3.32 5.84 -4.91
C GLY A 168 -4.15 6.63 -5.89
N ALA A 169 -5.41 6.27 -6.11
CA ALA A 169 -6.33 6.98 -7.01
C ALA A 169 -6.57 8.43 -6.57
N LEU A 170 -6.64 8.68 -5.27
CA LEU A 170 -6.93 10.01 -4.74
C LEU A 170 -5.77 11.02 -4.89
N ILE A 171 -4.53 10.58 -5.09
CA ILE A 171 -3.37 11.48 -5.15
C ILE A 171 -3.51 12.51 -6.27
N GLY A 172 -3.86 12.09 -7.49
CA GLY A 172 -3.97 12.97 -8.64
C GLY A 172 -5.03 14.07 -8.46
N PRO A 173 -6.29 13.73 -8.17
CA PRO A 173 -7.33 14.71 -7.87
C PRO A 173 -6.98 15.62 -6.68
N MET A 174 -6.36 15.07 -5.62
CA MET A 174 -5.92 15.86 -4.47
C MET A 174 -4.82 16.87 -4.85
N ALA A 175 -3.87 16.47 -5.69
CA ALA A 175 -2.86 17.38 -6.20
C ALA A 175 -3.49 18.54 -6.99
N ALA A 176 -4.44 18.24 -7.87
CA ALA A 176 -5.16 19.26 -8.65
C ALA A 176 -5.96 20.22 -7.76
N VAL A 177 -6.69 19.70 -6.78
CA VAL A 177 -7.44 20.53 -5.80
C VAL A 177 -6.49 21.38 -4.95
N GLY A 178 -5.41 20.77 -4.43
CA GLY A 178 -4.43 21.50 -3.64
C GLY A 178 -3.73 22.61 -4.42
N MET A 179 -3.43 22.38 -5.71
CA MET A 179 -2.91 23.45 -6.59
C MET A 179 -3.92 24.59 -6.76
N ALA A 180 -5.19 24.26 -6.98
CA ALA A 180 -6.24 25.26 -7.14
C ALA A 180 -6.42 26.11 -5.86
N TRP A 181 -6.29 25.53 -4.67
CA TRP A 181 -6.48 26.22 -3.41
C TRP A 181 -5.25 27.03 -2.96
N PHE A 182 -4.06 26.49 -3.14
CA PHE A 182 -2.82 27.05 -2.59
C PHE A 182 -1.95 27.75 -3.64
N GLY A 183 -2.31 27.67 -4.93
CA GLY A 183 -1.60 28.36 -6.02
C GLY A 183 -0.18 27.82 -6.30
N SER A 184 0.20 26.67 -5.75
CA SER A 184 1.53 26.10 -6.01
C SER A 184 1.44 24.57 -6.20
N TRP A 185 2.25 24.05 -7.12
CA TRP A 185 2.32 22.62 -7.38
C TRP A 185 2.91 21.85 -6.19
N GLN A 186 3.85 22.44 -5.46
CA GLN A 186 4.43 21.83 -4.24
C GLN A 186 3.36 21.61 -3.18
N ALA A 187 2.53 22.61 -2.95
CA ALA A 187 1.45 22.52 -1.98
C ALA A 187 0.41 21.48 -2.40
N GLY A 188 0.03 21.46 -3.67
CA GLY A 188 -0.92 20.47 -4.19
C GLY A 188 -0.36 19.05 -4.13
N THR A 189 0.88 18.85 -4.56
CA THR A 189 1.47 17.52 -4.71
C THR A 189 1.96 16.94 -3.37
N PHE A 190 2.56 17.74 -2.50
CA PHE A 190 3.18 17.26 -1.25
C PHE A 190 2.40 17.64 0.00
N TRP A 191 2.08 18.93 0.20
CA TRP A 191 1.58 19.39 1.48
C TRP A 191 0.14 19.00 1.73
N PHE A 192 -0.74 19.20 0.77
CA PHE A 192 -2.16 18.87 0.94
C PHE A 192 -2.40 17.39 1.21
N PRO A 193 -1.87 16.43 0.41
CA PRO A 193 -1.99 15.02 0.71
C PRO A 193 -1.35 14.62 2.06
N ALA A 194 -0.23 15.23 2.43
CA ALA A 194 0.43 14.94 3.70
C ALA A 194 -0.38 15.43 4.91
N ILE A 195 -1.02 16.60 4.82
CA ILE A 195 -1.91 17.11 5.89
C ILE A 195 -3.13 16.20 6.04
N VAL A 196 -3.73 15.77 4.93
CA VAL A 196 -4.84 14.79 4.98
C VAL A 196 -4.39 13.48 5.58
N ALA A 197 -3.19 12.98 5.23
CA ALA A 197 -2.62 11.77 5.82
C ALA A 197 -2.41 11.92 7.33
N LEU A 198 -1.99 13.10 7.84
CA LEU A 198 -1.91 13.37 9.27
C LEU A 198 -3.28 13.35 9.96
N GLY A 199 -4.34 13.81 9.30
CA GLY A 199 -5.72 13.64 9.77
C GLY A 199 -6.11 12.16 9.87
N ILE A 200 -5.73 11.35 8.87
CA ILE A 200 -5.95 9.89 8.86
C ILE A 200 -5.19 9.20 10.00
N VAL A 201 -4.01 9.67 10.39
CA VAL A 201 -3.27 9.15 11.56
C VAL A 201 -4.16 9.16 12.82
N VAL A 202 -4.84 10.26 13.07
CA VAL A 202 -5.72 10.39 14.24
C VAL A 202 -6.87 9.37 14.16
N ILE A 203 -7.52 9.27 12.99
CA ILE A 203 -8.62 8.32 12.76
C ILE A 203 -8.13 6.88 12.95
N ALA A 204 -7.01 6.51 12.36
CA ALA A 204 -6.42 5.17 12.48
C ALA A 204 -6.08 4.84 13.94
N TYR A 205 -5.45 5.77 14.68
CA TYR A 205 -5.13 5.57 16.09
C TYR A 205 -6.39 5.37 16.95
N LEU A 206 -7.47 6.06 16.67
CA LEU A 206 -8.73 5.93 17.42
C LEU A 206 -9.47 4.63 17.10
N LEU A 207 -9.40 4.15 15.86
CA LEU A 207 -10.16 2.98 15.40
C LEU A 207 -9.42 1.67 15.60
N ILE A 208 -8.11 1.61 15.43
CA ILE A 208 -7.33 0.37 15.52
C ILE A 208 -7.24 -0.10 16.97
N ARG A 209 -7.33 -1.43 17.15
CA ARG A 209 -7.04 -2.15 18.39
C ARG A 209 -6.07 -3.28 18.08
N ASP A 210 -5.18 -3.61 19.03
CA ASP A 210 -4.13 -4.60 18.82
C ASP A 210 -4.72 -6.00 18.65
N THR A 211 -5.36 -6.48 19.68
CA THR A 211 -5.93 -7.84 19.75
C THR A 211 -7.30 -7.80 20.41
N PRO A 212 -8.16 -8.80 20.19
CA PRO A 212 -9.40 -8.96 20.95
C PRO A 212 -9.16 -9.02 22.46
N GLN A 213 -8.09 -9.72 22.88
CA GLN A 213 -7.74 -9.90 24.30
C GLN A 213 -7.40 -8.57 24.97
N SER A 214 -6.80 -7.64 24.27
CA SER A 214 -6.54 -6.28 24.80
C SER A 214 -7.83 -5.48 25.03
N CYS A 215 -8.95 -5.94 24.51
CA CYS A 215 -10.28 -5.36 24.68
C CYS A 215 -11.19 -6.19 25.61
N GLY A 216 -10.67 -7.21 26.30
CA GLY A 216 -11.46 -8.10 27.15
C GLY A 216 -12.34 -9.10 26.38
N LEU A 217 -11.91 -9.46 25.17
CA LEU A 217 -12.60 -10.41 24.30
C LEU A 217 -11.79 -11.71 24.18
N PRO A 218 -12.43 -12.87 23.95
CA PRO A 218 -11.69 -14.11 23.68
C PRO A 218 -10.95 -14.03 22.33
N PRO A 219 -9.92 -14.87 22.10
CA PRO A 219 -9.28 -15.00 20.79
C PRO A 219 -10.31 -15.33 19.70
N ILE A 220 -10.02 -14.93 18.44
CA ILE A 220 -10.94 -15.14 17.32
C ILE A 220 -11.21 -16.62 17.06
N GLU A 221 -10.19 -17.47 17.25
CA GLU A 221 -10.26 -18.92 17.10
C GLU A 221 -11.32 -19.50 18.05
N GLN A 222 -11.30 -19.05 19.31
CA GLN A 222 -12.28 -19.48 20.32
C GLN A 222 -13.67 -18.89 20.05
N TYR A 223 -13.75 -17.61 19.68
CA TYR A 223 -15.00 -16.92 19.40
C TYR A 223 -15.75 -17.51 18.19
N ARG A 224 -15.02 -17.94 17.15
CA ARG A 224 -15.59 -18.52 15.91
C ARG A 224 -15.55 -20.03 15.87
N ASN A 225 -14.91 -20.69 16.85
CA ASN A 225 -14.63 -22.11 16.83
C ASN A 225 -13.93 -22.55 15.52
N ASP A 226 -12.94 -21.77 15.10
CA ASP A 226 -12.24 -21.91 13.82
C ASP A 226 -10.74 -22.02 14.06
N TYR A 227 -10.31 -23.25 14.31
CA TYR A 227 -8.91 -23.56 14.59
C TYR A 227 -8.18 -24.06 13.34
N PRO A 228 -6.88 -23.75 13.18
CA PRO A 228 -6.06 -24.34 12.11
C PRO A 228 -6.08 -25.89 12.18
N PRO A 229 -6.01 -26.61 11.05
CA PRO A 229 -6.09 -28.06 11.01
C PRO A 229 -5.07 -28.79 11.90
N ASN A 230 -3.93 -28.18 12.21
CA ASN A 230 -2.85 -28.71 13.04
C ASN A 230 -2.65 -27.87 14.31
N TYR A 231 -3.72 -27.25 14.82
CA TYR A 231 -3.61 -26.45 16.03
C TYR A 231 -3.28 -27.36 17.22
N SER A 232 -2.12 -27.15 17.80
CA SER A 232 -1.77 -27.65 19.13
C SER A 232 -1.26 -26.49 19.97
N ALA A 233 -1.61 -26.45 21.24
CA ALA A 233 -1.12 -25.41 22.15
C ALA A 233 0.43 -25.42 22.27
N GLN A 234 1.08 -26.50 21.85
CA GLN A 234 2.54 -26.64 21.77
C GLN A 234 3.14 -26.10 20.49
N SER A 235 2.34 -25.78 19.45
CA SER A 235 2.83 -25.24 18.17
C SER A 235 3.01 -23.71 18.17
N GLU A 236 2.74 -23.03 19.26
CA GLU A 236 3.07 -21.61 19.49
C GLU A 236 4.56 -21.38 19.82
N VAL A 237 5.45 -22.24 19.31
CA VAL A 237 6.89 -21.96 19.38
C VAL A 237 7.19 -20.83 18.39
N GLU A 238 7.48 -19.65 18.93
CA GLU A 238 7.96 -18.52 18.12
C GLU A 238 9.29 -18.91 17.46
N LEU A 239 9.23 -19.18 16.14
CA LEU A 239 10.43 -19.37 15.33
C LEU A 239 11.24 -18.08 15.28
N THR A 240 12.55 -18.17 15.37
CA THR A 240 13.38 -17.00 15.19
C THR A 240 13.33 -16.48 13.75
N ALA A 241 13.44 -15.17 13.56
CA ALA A 241 13.46 -14.56 12.21
C ALA A 241 14.54 -15.21 11.31
N LYS A 242 15.66 -15.63 11.89
CA LYS A 242 16.75 -16.34 11.19
C LYS A 242 16.29 -17.71 10.69
N GLU A 243 15.62 -18.50 11.51
CA GLU A 243 15.09 -19.81 11.11
C GLU A 243 14.03 -19.67 10.03
N ILE A 244 13.09 -18.74 10.17
CA ILE A 244 12.07 -18.48 9.16
C ILE A 244 12.73 -18.12 7.83
N PHE A 245 13.71 -17.20 7.84
CA PHE A 245 14.36 -16.73 6.63
C PHE A 245 15.19 -17.80 5.93
N PHE A 246 16.09 -18.44 6.64
CA PHE A 246 17.01 -19.41 6.01
C PHE A 246 16.35 -20.78 5.75
N LYS A 247 15.51 -21.28 6.67
CA LYS A 247 14.96 -22.62 6.56
C LYS A 247 13.67 -22.69 5.74
N TYR A 248 12.80 -21.67 5.84
CA TYR A 248 11.47 -21.71 5.22
C TYR A 248 11.33 -20.80 3.99
N VAL A 249 12.06 -19.69 3.94
CA VAL A 249 11.98 -18.75 2.81
C VAL A 249 13.03 -19.06 1.75
N LEU A 250 14.32 -19.00 2.09
CA LEU A 250 15.40 -19.16 1.08
C LEU A 250 15.49 -20.56 0.49
N SER A 251 15.16 -21.61 1.25
CA SER A 251 15.17 -22.99 0.76
C SER A 251 13.95 -23.40 -0.05
N ASN A 252 12.90 -22.55 -0.11
CA ASN A 252 11.68 -22.89 -0.82
C ASN A 252 11.74 -22.43 -2.28
N LYS A 253 11.94 -23.38 -3.21
CA LYS A 253 12.03 -23.12 -4.65
C LYS A 253 10.77 -22.44 -5.22
N ILE A 254 9.58 -22.77 -4.70
CA ILE A 254 8.32 -22.17 -5.18
C ILE A 254 8.29 -20.68 -4.87
N LEU A 255 8.78 -20.27 -3.69
CA LEU A 255 8.87 -18.86 -3.34
C LEU A 255 9.82 -18.09 -4.27
N TRP A 256 10.90 -18.70 -4.74
CA TRP A 256 11.79 -18.08 -5.73
C TRP A 256 11.11 -17.87 -7.09
N TYR A 257 10.36 -18.86 -7.61
CA TYR A 257 9.57 -18.67 -8.84
C TYR A 257 8.55 -17.54 -8.69
N ILE A 258 7.84 -17.48 -7.57
CA ILE A 258 6.88 -16.40 -7.29
C ILE A 258 7.61 -15.05 -7.20
N ALA A 259 8.77 -14.98 -6.53
CA ALA A 259 9.55 -13.76 -6.38
C ALA A 259 10.02 -13.23 -7.74
N ILE A 260 10.55 -14.10 -8.60
CA ILE A 260 11.00 -13.73 -9.95
C ILE A 260 9.82 -13.24 -10.80
N ALA A 261 8.70 -13.97 -10.81
CA ALA A 261 7.50 -13.54 -11.53
C ALA A 261 7.01 -12.17 -11.05
N ASN A 262 6.96 -11.95 -9.72
CA ASN A 262 6.61 -10.65 -9.14
C ASN A 262 7.59 -9.53 -9.54
N ALA A 263 8.90 -9.82 -9.66
CA ALA A 263 9.87 -8.81 -10.07
C ALA A 263 9.51 -8.23 -11.45
N PHE A 264 9.14 -9.08 -12.42
CA PHE A 264 8.71 -8.62 -13.75
C PHE A 264 7.36 -7.89 -13.72
N ILE A 265 6.39 -8.37 -12.95
CA ILE A 265 5.08 -7.70 -12.79
C ILE A 265 5.28 -6.30 -12.20
N TYR A 266 6.08 -6.19 -11.15
CA TYR A 266 6.36 -4.91 -10.49
C TYR A 266 7.20 -3.98 -11.36
N LEU A 267 8.09 -4.50 -12.21
CA LEU A 267 8.84 -3.71 -13.19
C LEU A 267 7.87 -2.93 -14.11
N VAL A 268 6.89 -3.63 -14.69
CA VAL A 268 5.88 -3.00 -15.54
C VAL A 268 4.99 -2.06 -14.74
N ARG A 269 4.46 -2.51 -13.60
CA ARG A 269 3.56 -1.73 -12.75
C ARG A 269 4.18 -0.40 -12.31
N TYR A 270 5.37 -0.44 -11.76
CA TYR A 270 6.03 0.78 -11.28
C TYR A 270 6.63 1.60 -12.42
N GLY A 271 7.07 0.96 -13.51
CA GLY A 271 7.47 1.68 -14.72
C GLY A 271 6.34 2.58 -15.23
N VAL A 272 5.13 2.06 -15.35
CA VAL A 272 3.96 2.87 -15.73
C VAL A 272 3.65 3.92 -14.67
N LEU A 273 3.52 3.53 -13.39
CA LEU A 273 3.11 4.44 -12.32
C LEU A 273 4.09 5.60 -12.09
N ASP A 274 5.39 5.33 -12.13
CA ASP A 274 6.39 6.33 -11.76
C ASP A 274 6.72 7.27 -12.93
N TRP A 275 6.58 6.79 -14.18
CA TRP A 275 6.94 7.56 -15.37
C TRP A 275 5.76 8.08 -16.19
N ALA A 276 4.53 7.56 -15.96
CA ALA A 276 3.36 8.04 -16.69
C ALA A 276 3.14 9.54 -16.57
N PRO A 277 3.25 10.20 -15.40
CA PRO A 277 3.07 11.64 -15.31
C PRO A 277 4.04 12.43 -16.18
N THR A 278 5.33 12.03 -16.18
CA THR A 278 6.36 12.66 -17.00
C THR A 278 6.10 12.43 -18.49
N TYR A 279 5.76 11.20 -18.89
CA TYR A 279 5.44 10.87 -20.27
C TYR A 279 4.22 11.63 -20.77
N LEU A 280 3.13 11.69 -19.99
CA LEU A 280 1.92 12.41 -20.34
C LEU A 280 2.19 13.93 -20.49
N LYS A 281 3.02 14.50 -19.62
CA LYS A 281 3.39 15.92 -19.70
C LYS A 281 4.24 16.21 -20.93
N GLU A 282 5.34 15.49 -21.14
CA GLU A 282 6.37 15.83 -22.12
C GLU A 282 6.05 15.35 -23.53
N VAL A 283 5.48 14.15 -23.66
CA VAL A 283 5.21 13.54 -24.96
C VAL A 283 3.79 13.85 -25.44
N LYS A 284 2.82 13.90 -24.51
CA LYS A 284 1.41 14.10 -24.83
C LYS A 284 0.93 15.54 -24.57
N GLY A 285 1.71 16.36 -23.84
CA GLY A 285 1.38 17.77 -23.56
C GLY A 285 0.27 17.99 -22.54
N TYR A 286 -0.05 16.98 -21.69
CA TYR A 286 -1.13 17.06 -20.72
C TYR A 286 -0.81 18.03 -19.58
N ASP A 287 -1.83 18.69 -19.07
CA ASP A 287 -1.73 19.49 -17.85
C ASP A 287 -1.81 18.62 -16.60
N ILE A 288 -1.58 19.22 -15.42
CA ILE A 288 -1.59 18.47 -14.13
C ILE A 288 -2.96 17.88 -13.82
N LYS A 289 -4.04 18.53 -14.26
CA LYS A 289 -5.40 18.05 -14.03
C LYS A 289 -5.69 16.82 -14.88
N GLU A 290 -5.29 16.83 -16.13
CA GLU A 290 -5.40 15.70 -17.05
C GLU A 290 -4.55 14.52 -16.59
N ILE A 291 -3.30 14.79 -16.17
CA ILE A 291 -2.42 13.77 -15.57
C ILE A 291 -3.04 13.18 -14.31
N GLY A 292 -3.60 14.02 -13.45
CA GLY A 292 -4.28 13.59 -12.22
C GLY A 292 -5.46 12.68 -12.49
N TRP A 293 -6.28 12.99 -13.50
CA TRP A 293 -7.41 12.16 -13.91
C TRP A 293 -6.97 10.85 -14.58
N ALA A 294 -5.93 10.87 -15.38
CA ALA A 294 -5.35 9.66 -15.97
C ALA A 294 -4.81 8.71 -14.89
N TYR A 295 -4.11 9.26 -13.90
CA TYR A 295 -3.59 8.50 -12.76
C TYR A 295 -4.72 7.93 -11.90
N PHE A 296 -5.75 8.75 -11.61
CA PHE A 296 -6.96 8.30 -10.91
C PHE A 296 -7.63 7.14 -11.65
N SER A 297 -7.84 7.27 -12.95
CA SER A 297 -8.52 6.25 -13.75
C SER A 297 -7.76 4.93 -13.77
N TYR A 298 -6.43 4.98 -13.85
CA TYR A 298 -5.56 3.80 -13.77
C TYR A 298 -5.69 3.07 -12.44
N GLU A 299 -5.57 3.79 -11.32
CA GLU A 299 -5.65 3.20 -9.98
C GLU A 299 -7.09 2.78 -9.61
N PHE A 300 -8.09 3.54 -10.05
CA PHE A 300 -9.49 3.20 -9.80
C PHE A 300 -9.90 1.93 -10.56
N ALA A 301 -9.45 1.77 -11.80
CA ALA A 301 -9.73 0.57 -12.60
C ALA A 301 -9.10 -0.72 -11.99
N ALA A 302 -8.06 -0.58 -11.21
CA ALA A 302 -7.44 -1.68 -10.48
C ALA A 302 -8.39 -2.31 -9.44
N ILE A 303 -9.35 -1.55 -8.90
CA ILE A 303 -10.29 -2.06 -7.89
C ILE A 303 -11.17 -3.18 -8.48
N PRO A 304 -12.01 -2.91 -9.53
CA PRO A 304 -12.77 -3.98 -10.16
C PRO A 304 -11.88 -5.04 -10.81
N GLY A 305 -10.68 -4.66 -11.32
CA GLY A 305 -9.71 -5.58 -11.90
C GLY A 305 -9.25 -6.65 -10.91
N THR A 306 -8.86 -6.25 -9.71
CA THR A 306 -8.45 -7.17 -8.62
C THR A 306 -9.58 -8.11 -8.23
N ILE A 307 -10.81 -7.60 -8.10
CA ILE A 307 -11.99 -8.40 -7.74
C ILE A 307 -12.30 -9.40 -8.86
N PHE A 308 -12.29 -8.94 -10.10
CA PHE A 308 -12.55 -9.78 -11.28
C PHE A 308 -11.48 -10.86 -11.46
N CYS A 309 -10.20 -10.53 -11.24
CA CYS A 309 -9.09 -11.48 -11.27
C CYS A 309 -9.30 -12.62 -10.25
N GLY A 310 -9.67 -12.27 -9.01
CA GLY A 310 -10.00 -13.23 -7.97
C GLY A 310 -11.15 -14.14 -8.36
N TRP A 311 -12.25 -13.54 -8.83
CA TRP A 311 -13.44 -14.28 -9.30
C TRP A 311 -13.10 -15.21 -10.48
N LEU A 312 -12.37 -14.73 -11.48
CA LEU A 312 -11.94 -15.49 -12.64
C LEU A 312 -11.05 -16.68 -12.24
N SER A 313 -10.09 -16.44 -11.36
CA SER A 313 -9.22 -17.47 -10.82
C SER A 313 -9.99 -18.58 -10.10
N ASP A 314 -10.94 -18.22 -9.24
CA ASP A 314 -11.63 -19.19 -8.39
C ASP A 314 -12.75 -19.91 -9.14
N LYS A 315 -13.56 -19.20 -9.93
CA LYS A 315 -14.75 -19.77 -10.60
C LYS A 315 -14.44 -20.40 -11.95
N VAL A 316 -13.61 -19.75 -12.77
CA VAL A 316 -13.31 -20.24 -14.13
C VAL A 316 -12.12 -21.21 -14.12
N PHE A 317 -11.03 -20.80 -13.47
CA PHE A 317 -9.80 -21.60 -13.48
C PHE A 317 -9.64 -22.50 -12.25
N LYS A 318 -10.68 -22.65 -11.42
CA LYS A 318 -10.71 -23.56 -10.26
C LYS A 318 -9.49 -23.43 -9.35
N GLY A 319 -9.09 -22.20 -9.05
CA GLY A 319 -7.94 -21.86 -8.19
C GLY A 319 -6.57 -21.95 -8.84
N ARG A 320 -6.49 -22.16 -10.16
CA ARG A 320 -5.22 -22.17 -10.91
C ARG A 320 -4.72 -20.76 -11.17
N ARG A 321 -4.21 -20.12 -10.13
CA ARG A 321 -3.78 -18.71 -10.14
C ARG A 321 -2.72 -18.39 -11.19
N ALA A 322 -1.81 -19.31 -11.49
CA ALA A 322 -0.76 -19.11 -12.48
C ALA A 322 -1.32 -18.84 -13.89
N ILE A 323 -2.40 -19.54 -14.29
CA ILE A 323 -3.04 -19.35 -15.60
C ILE A 323 -3.67 -17.95 -15.67
N THR A 324 -4.39 -17.55 -14.62
CA THR A 324 -5.00 -16.21 -14.53
C THR A 324 -3.94 -15.13 -14.65
N THR A 325 -2.85 -15.24 -13.88
CA THR A 325 -1.73 -14.28 -13.93
C THR A 325 -1.11 -14.21 -15.33
N MET A 326 -0.90 -15.36 -15.99
CA MET A 326 -0.34 -15.39 -17.34
C MET A 326 -1.24 -14.66 -18.35
N ILE A 327 -2.55 -14.93 -18.34
CA ILE A 327 -3.52 -14.25 -19.22
C ILE A 327 -3.51 -12.75 -18.99
N TYR A 328 -3.53 -12.31 -17.74
CA TYR A 328 -3.48 -10.90 -17.37
C TYR A 328 -2.19 -10.23 -17.85
N MET A 329 -1.04 -10.88 -17.68
CA MET A 329 0.24 -10.31 -18.11
C MET A 329 0.37 -10.23 -19.64
N VAL A 330 -0.16 -11.20 -20.38
CA VAL A 330 -0.22 -11.12 -21.84
C VAL A 330 -1.11 -9.95 -22.28
N ALA A 331 -2.29 -9.81 -21.65
CA ALA A 331 -3.18 -8.68 -21.92
C ALA A 331 -2.53 -7.33 -21.59
N VAL A 332 -1.83 -7.22 -20.44
CA VAL A 332 -1.05 -6.02 -20.09
C VAL A 332 -0.02 -5.70 -21.18
N ALA A 333 0.75 -6.68 -21.63
CA ALA A 333 1.76 -6.47 -22.68
C ALA A 333 1.12 -5.93 -23.98
N ILE A 334 -0.04 -6.45 -24.36
CA ILE A 334 -0.79 -5.96 -25.53
C ILE A 334 -1.21 -4.51 -25.33
N PHE A 335 -1.82 -4.17 -24.17
CA PHE A 335 -2.28 -2.80 -23.93
C PHE A 335 -1.13 -1.81 -23.77
N VAL A 336 0.01 -2.20 -23.20
CA VAL A 336 1.22 -1.37 -23.15
C VAL A 336 1.75 -1.11 -24.56
N PHE A 337 1.77 -2.13 -25.43
CA PHE A 337 2.17 -1.97 -26.83
C PHE A 337 1.20 -1.05 -27.59
N VAL A 338 -0.11 -1.24 -27.44
CA VAL A 338 -1.14 -0.38 -28.04
C VAL A 338 -1.01 1.06 -27.54
N TYR A 339 -0.76 1.23 -26.25
CA TYR A 339 -0.53 2.56 -25.65
C TYR A 339 0.68 3.26 -26.26
N TRP A 340 1.76 2.55 -26.46
CA TRP A 340 2.99 3.11 -27.03
C TRP A 340 2.85 3.45 -28.51
N GLU A 341 2.33 2.54 -29.34
CA GLU A 341 2.36 2.66 -30.79
C GLU A 341 1.13 3.38 -31.37
N PHE A 342 -0.06 3.09 -30.84
CA PHE A 342 -1.32 3.50 -31.46
C PHE A 342 -2.06 4.59 -30.69
N SER A 343 -1.69 4.91 -29.47
CA SER A 343 -2.41 5.91 -28.68
C SER A 343 -2.02 7.35 -29.07
N LYS A 344 -2.83 7.93 -29.97
CA LYS A 344 -2.63 9.27 -30.51
C LYS A 344 -3.69 10.30 -30.05
N THR A 345 -4.64 9.86 -29.25
CA THR A 345 -5.73 10.72 -28.74
C THR A 345 -5.89 10.57 -27.22
N PRO A 346 -6.31 11.64 -26.50
CA PRO A 346 -6.55 11.58 -25.06
C PRO A 346 -7.51 10.47 -24.63
N LEU A 347 -8.53 10.19 -25.46
CA LEU A 347 -9.47 9.09 -25.21
C LEU A 347 -8.78 7.73 -25.26
N MET A 348 -7.94 7.50 -26.25
CA MET A 348 -7.22 6.24 -26.40
C MET A 348 -6.19 6.05 -25.29
N ASP A 349 -5.49 7.12 -24.89
CA ASP A 349 -4.59 7.13 -23.74
C ASP A 349 -5.32 6.68 -22.47
N SER A 350 -6.50 7.26 -22.20
CA SER A 350 -7.32 6.92 -21.05
C SER A 350 -7.81 5.47 -21.08
N ILE A 351 -8.26 4.98 -22.22
CA ILE A 351 -8.71 3.58 -22.40
C ILE A 351 -7.56 2.62 -22.13
N CYS A 352 -6.36 2.87 -22.68
CA CYS A 352 -5.20 2.03 -22.47
C CYS A 352 -4.76 2.04 -21.00
N LEU A 353 -4.72 3.20 -20.35
CA LEU A 353 -4.35 3.30 -18.94
C LEU A 353 -5.36 2.62 -18.02
N ILE A 354 -6.67 2.75 -18.29
CA ILE A 354 -7.72 2.02 -17.58
C ILE A 354 -7.55 0.51 -17.75
N ALA A 355 -7.31 0.04 -18.98
CA ALA A 355 -7.11 -1.38 -19.26
C ALA A 355 -5.85 -1.92 -18.57
N ILE A 356 -4.73 -1.20 -18.62
CA ILE A 356 -3.50 -1.58 -17.94
C ILE A 356 -3.73 -1.60 -16.42
N GLY A 357 -4.37 -0.55 -15.86
CA GLY A 357 -4.71 -0.48 -14.43
C GLY A 357 -5.60 -1.64 -13.98
N PHE A 358 -6.62 -2.00 -14.76
CA PHE A 358 -7.51 -3.14 -14.50
C PHE A 358 -6.77 -4.49 -14.46
N LEU A 359 -5.75 -4.66 -15.29
CA LEU A 359 -5.06 -5.95 -15.50
C LEU A 359 -3.80 -6.13 -14.65
N ILE A 360 -3.15 -5.05 -14.19
CA ILE A 360 -1.81 -5.13 -13.56
C ILE A 360 -1.88 -5.43 -12.05
N TYR A 361 -3.04 -5.30 -11.41
CA TYR A 361 -3.24 -5.54 -9.99
C TYR A 361 -3.85 -6.96 -9.72
#